data_d8a1769a3f3d19b803c334e2d1525ca6
#
_entry.id   d8a1769a3f3d19b803c334e2d1525ca6
#
_cell.length_a   1.000
_cell.length_b   1.000
_cell.length_c   1.000
_cell.angle_alpha   90.00
_cell.angle_beta   90.00
_cell.angle_gamma   90.00
#
_symmetry.space_group_name_H-M   'P 1'
#
loop_
_entity.id
_entity.type
_entity.pdbx_description
1 polymer ?
#
loop_
_entity_poly.entity_id
_entity_poly.type
_entity_poly.pdbx_seq_one_letter_code
_entity_poly.pdbx_strand_id
1 'polypeptide(L)'
;MILSTQTDIGSKRFGDKKNVRMICEAGFDALDYSMFCMQDDDNILNQPNYREHVLKIQDIVKGCGKFFNQAHAPFPSFRVGDDTYNTVILEKIKRSIEIAGILDVPNIVIHPTYYGKDSKRNLELNAEFYNALIPLCKEYNIKIAVENMFGRDRRRGCIVPNICSVGEEFRAMMEMLDSEYFTACVDIGHAGLVGTTAPEMLRTLGHDYVGCLHVHDNDYLEDRHCPPYFYDLDWEEITQALADIDYKGDLTFEADEFMINYPDEIFPTAYKLLHEIGRNLIKKIEEKKVKLYGKA
;
A
#
# COMPACT_ATOMS: atom_id res chain seq x y z
N MET A 1 10.01 -9.51 11.40
CA MET A 1 9.14 -8.74 10.45
C MET A 1 9.89 -7.48 10.02
N ILE A 2 9.91 -7.16 8.73
CA ILE A 2 10.49 -5.94 8.16
C ILE A 2 9.57 -4.76 8.42
N LEU A 3 10.15 -3.59 8.68
CA LEU A 3 9.42 -2.33 8.86
C LEU A 3 9.77 -1.37 7.73
N SER A 4 8.74 -0.88 7.03
CA SER A 4 8.88 0.10 5.97
C SER A 4 7.86 1.25 6.06
N THR A 5 8.03 2.27 5.27
CA THR A 5 7.08 3.37 5.10
C THR A 5 7.07 3.87 3.68
N GLN A 6 5.94 4.42 3.26
CA GLN A 6 5.81 5.05 1.95
C GLN A 6 6.67 6.30 1.81
N THR A 7 6.92 6.69 0.55
CA THR A 7 7.76 7.85 0.22
C THR A 7 6.98 9.11 -0.15
N ASP A 8 5.66 9.13 -0.13
CA ASP A 8 4.81 10.13 -0.79
C ASP A 8 5.07 11.58 -0.35
N ILE A 9 4.70 11.94 0.89
CA ILE A 9 4.72 13.33 1.36
C ILE A 9 6.13 13.91 1.37
N GLY A 10 7.10 13.12 1.84
CA GLY A 10 8.49 13.57 1.85
C GLY A 10 9.07 13.75 0.44
N SER A 11 8.70 12.89 -0.52
CA SER A 11 9.14 13.02 -1.92
C SER A 11 8.53 14.24 -2.61
N LYS A 12 7.25 14.52 -2.37
CA LYS A 12 6.58 15.75 -2.86
C LYS A 12 7.27 17.01 -2.33
N ARG A 13 7.75 16.97 -1.10
CA ARG A 13 8.34 18.15 -0.43
C ARG A 13 9.82 18.35 -0.73
N PHE A 14 10.61 17.28 -0.72
CA PHE A 14 12.07 17.35 -0.78
C PHE A 14 12.68 16.74 -2.04
N GLY A 15 11.87 16.08 -2.85
CA GLY A 15 12.29 15.19 -3.91
C GLY A 15 12.79 13.83 -3.39
N ASP A 16 12.67 12.81 -4.22
CA ASP A 16 12.95 11.41 -3.86
C ASP A 16 14.31 11.20 -3.20
N LYS A 17 15.38 11.75 -3.80
CA LYS A 17 16.75 11.50 -3.32
C LYS A 17 17.01 11.96 -1.89
N LYS A 18 16.41 13.08 -1.49
CA LYS A 18 16.55 13.59 -0.12
C LYS A 18 15.64 12.80 0.81
N ASN A 19 14.42 12.51 0.37
CA ASN A 19 13.45 11.80 1.18
C ASN A 19 13.90 10.38 1.52
N VAL A 20 14.33 9.57 0.53
CA VAL A 20 14.77 8.19 0.80
C VAL A 20 15.95 8.13 1.78
N ARG A 21 16.85 9.14 1.76
CA ARG A 21 17.93 9.24 2.77
C ARG A 21 17.37 9.46 4.17
N MET A 22 16.41 10.38 4.33
CA MET A 22 15.79 10.66 5.63
C MET A 22 15.08 9.42 6.20
N ILE A 23 14.37 8.66 5.36
CA ILE A 23 13.73 7.41 5.77
C ILE A 23 14.78 6.35 6.19
N CYS A 24 15.85 6.19 5.41
CA CYS A 24 16.95 5.28 5.76
C CYS A 24 17.61 5.68 7.09
N GLU A 25 17.89 6.97 7.30
CA GLU A 25 18.50 7.52 8.52
C GLU A 25 17.58 7.43 9.74
N ALA A 26 16.26 7.42 9.54
CA ALA A 26 15.29 7.20 10.61
C ALA A 26 15.30 5.76 11.16
N GLY A 27 15.85 4.79 10.41
CA GLY A 27 16.06 3.43 10.87
C GLY A 27 15.16 2.37 10.24
N PHE A 28 14.26 2.73 9.32
CA PHE A 28 13.44 1.76 8.59
C PHE A 28 14.29 0.71 7.88
N ASP A 29 13.79 -0.53 7.78
CA ASP A 29 14.52 -1.62 7.12
C ASP A 29 14.41 -1.52 5.61
N ALA A 30 13.23 -1.09 5.13
CA ALA A 30 12.90 -0.97 3.73
C ALA A 30 12.00 0.25 3.46
N LEU A 31 11.67 0.49 2.21
CA LEU A 31 10.84 1.59 1.75
C LEU A 31 9.74 1.08 0.81
N ASP A 32 8.57 1.72 0.88
CA ASP A 32 7.50 1.62 -0.11
C ASP A 32 7.59 2.80 -1.08
N TYR A 33 7.82 2.52 -2.36
CA TYR A 33 8.00 3.57 -3.36
C TYR A 33 6.65 4.03 -3.93
N SER A 34 6.18 5.18 -3.47
CA SER A 34 4.92 5.77 -3.92
C SER A 34 5.08 6.47 -5.27
N MET A 35 4.29 6.05 -6.26
CA MET A 35 4.30 6.65 -7.62
C MET A 35 3.01 7.43 -7.91
N PHE A 36 2.31 7.93 -6.88
CA PHE A 36 1.07 8.72 -7.00
C PHE A 36 1.26 9.95 -7.89
N CYS A 37 2.43 10.58 -7.78
CA CYS A 37 2.83 11.75 -8.57
C CYS A 37 2.90 11.50 -10.09
N MET A 38 2.89 10.25 -10.56
CA MET A 38 2.79 9.94 -12.00
C MET A 38 1.44 10.36 -12.61
N GLN A 39 0.45 10.75 -11.79
CA GLN A 39 -0.74 11.46 -12.28
C GLN A 39 -0.39 12.74 -13.04
N ASP A 40 0.60 13.49 -12.57
CA ASP A 40 1.13 14.68 -13.25
C ASP A 40 2.03 14.25 -14.43
N ASP A 41 1.67 14.70 -15.64
CA ASP A 41 2.41 14.37 -16.86
C ASP A 41 3.84 14.88 -16.85
N ASP A 42 4.12 16.00 -16.15
CA ASP A 42 5.45 16.59 -16.02
C ASP A 42 6.35 15.86 -15.00
N ASN A 43 5.80 14.91 -14.25
CA ASN A 43 6.60 14.15 -13.28
C ASN A 43 7.77 13.41 -13.95
N ILE A 44 8.92 13.37 -13.27
CA ILE A 44 10.15 12.73 -13.77
C ILE A 44 9.96 11.27 -14.18
N LEU A 45 9.08 10.54 -13.49
CA LEU A 45 8.80 9.13 -13.79
C LEU A 45 8.02 8.95 -15.10
N ASN A 46 7.43 10.02 -15.65
CA ASN A 46 6.78 10.04 -16.96
C ASN A 46 7.73 10.49 -18.09
N GLN A 47 8.92 11.03 -17.76
CA GLN A 47 9.88 11.57 -18.71
C GLN A 47 10.80 10.49 -19.32
N PRO A 48 11.44 10.74 -20.48
CA PRO A 48 12.32 9.76 -21.12
C PRO A 48 13.52 9.29 -20.28
N ASN A 49 13.94 10.09 -19.30
CA ASN A 49 15.09 9.81 -18.43
C ASN A 49 14.70 9.20 -17.07
N TYR A 50 13.45 8.71 -16.90
CA TYR A 50 12.97 8.13 -15.65
C TYR A 50 13.86 6.99 -15.14
N ARG A 51 14.38 6.13 -16.03
CA ARG A 51 15.25 5.01 -15.64
C ARG A 51 16.49 5.47 -14.91
N GLU A 52 17.15 6.52 -15.41
CA GLU A 52 18.33 7.09 -14.77
C GLU A 52 17.99 7.65 -13.38
N HIS A 53 16.83 8.28 -13.24
CA HIS A 53 16.34 8.78 -11.95
C HIS A 53 16.10 7.65 -10.96
N VAL A 54 15.39 6.58 -11.38
CA VAL A 54 15.07 5.42 -10.56
C VAL A 54 16.33 4.68 -10.10
N LEU A 55 17.28 4.43 -10.99
CA LEU A 55 18.56 3.80 -10.65
C LEU A 55 19.34 4.61 -9.62
N LYS A 56 19.34 5.96 -9.71
CA LYS A 56 19.99 6.81 -8.71
C LYS A 56 19.33 6.71 -7.33
N ILE A 57 18.00 6.56 -7.29
CA ILE A 57 17.28 6.35 -6.02
C ILE A 57 17.64 4.98 -5.44
N GLN A 58 17.64 3.94 -6.26
CA GLN A 58 18.03 2.59 -5.86
C GLN A 58 19.47 2.56 -5.30
N ASP A 59 20.41 3.22 -5.97
CA ASP A 59 21.80 3.33 -5.51
C ASP A 59 21.90 4.00 -4.13
N ILE A 60 21.10 5.04 -3.89
CA ILE A 60 21.06 5.71 -2.58
C ILE A 60 20.57 4.76 -1.49
N VAL A 61 19.48 4.06 -1.73
CA VAL A 61 18.87 3.13 -0.76
C VAL A 61 19.80 1.94 -0.51
N LYS A 62 20.37 1.33 -1.57
CA LYS A 62 21.39 0.27 -1.44
C LYS A 62 22.64 0.75 -0.71
N GLY A 63 23.08 2.00 -0.95
CA GLY A 63 24.20 2.62 -0.25
C GLY A 63 23.97 2.82 1.25
N CYS A 64 22.72 2.89 1.68
CA CYS A 64 22.33 2.89 3.09
C CYS A 64 22.18 1.46 3.67
N GLY A 65 22.40 0.41 2.89
CA GLY A 65 22.17 -0.99 3.29
C GLY A 65 20.69 -1.33 3.40
N LYS A 66 19.81 -0.63 2.68
CA LYS A 66 18.35 -0.79 2.66
C LYS A 66 17.87 -1.22 1.26
N PHE A 67 16.57 -1.49 1.13
CA PHE A 67 15.94 -1.92 -0.12
C PHE A 67 14.51 -1.41 -0.21
N PHE A 68 13.87 -1.62 -1.35
CA PHE A 68 12.43 -1.41 -1.51
C PHE A 68 11.70 -2.75 -1.36
N ASN A 69 10.69 -2.82 -0.48
CA ASN A 69 9.90 -4.03 -0.25
C ASN A 69 8.51 -3.95 -0.89
N GLN A 70 8.04 -2.76 -1.17
CA GLN A 70 6.73 -2.48 -1.74
C GLN A 70 6.82 -1.27 -2.66
N ALA A 71 5.89 -1.15 -3.59
CA ALA A 71 5.68 0.05 -4.38
C ALA A 71 4.18 0.27 -4.58
N HIS A 72 3.78 1.50 -4.91
CA HIS A 72 2.40 1.83 -5.20
C HIS A 72 2.26 2.54 -6.54
N ALA A 73 1.40 2.00 -7.41
CA ALA A 73 1.11 2.55 -8.72
C ALA A 73 0.29 3.87 -8.64
N PRO A 74 0.26 4.68 -9.70
CA PRO A 74 -0.66 5.83 -9.78
C PRO A 74 -2.13 5.37 -9.81
N PHE A 75 -3.01 6.16 -9.22
CA PHE A 75 -4.45 5.90 -9.14
C PHE A 75 -5.30 7.17 -9.42
N PRO A 76 -6.59 7.05 -9.74
CA PRO A 76 -7.35 5.81 -9.90
C PRO A 76 -6.91 5.02 -11.13
N SER A 77 -6.96 3.68 -11.05
CA SER A 77 -6.52 2.79 -12.13
C SER A 77 -7.40 2.84 -13.37
N PHE A 78 -8.65 3.29 -13.19
CA PHE A 78 -9.64 3.42 -14.28
C PHE A 78 -10.73 4.44 -13.88
N ARG A 79 -11.32 5.12 -14.88
CA ARG A 79 -12.49 5.99 -14.71
C ARG A 79 -13.59 5.56 -15.66
N VAL A 80 -14.75 5.21 -15.11
CA VAL A 80 -15.91 4.81 -15.93
C VAL A 80 -16.32 5.94 -16.85
N GLY A 81 -16.34 5.68 -18.16
CA GLY A 81 -16.75 6.64 -19.19
C GLY A 81 -15.69 7.67 -19.60
N ASP A 82 -14.42 7.47 -19.22
CA ASP A 82 -13.30 8.36 -19.60
C ASP A 82 -12.20 7.57 -20.33
N ASP A 83 -12.44 7.23 -21.60
CA ASP A 83 -11.53 6.40 -22.40
C ASP A 83 -10.17 7.08 -22.62
N THR A 84 -10.12 8.41 -22.67
CA THR A 84 -8.86 9.16 -22.80
C THR A 84 -8.00 8.97 -21.57
N TYR A 85 -8.57 9.18 -20.38
CA TYR A 85 -7.87 8.92 -19.13
C TYR A 85 -7.42 7.46 -19.02
N ASN A 86 -8.31 6.52 -19.33
CA ASN A 86 -8.07 5.09 -19.20
C ASN A 86 -6.90 4.60 -20.07
N THR A 87 -6.76 5.15 -21.27
CA THR A 87 -5.62 4.87 -22.15
C THR A 87 -4.31 5.36 -21.54
N VAL A 88 -4.29 6.58 -21.03
CA VAL A 88 -3.08 7.19 -20.46
C VAL A 88 -2.66 6.52 -19.15
N ILE A 89 -3.62 6.29 -18.24
CA ILE A 89 -3.31 5.72 -16.93
C ILE A 89 -2.82 4.27 -17.04
N LEU A 90 -3.34 3.49 -17.98
CA LEU A 90 -2.88 2.12 -18.23
C LEU A 90 -1.38 2.10 -18.60
N GLU A 91 -0.92 3.00 -19.44
CA GLU A 91 0.51 3.10 -19.79
C GLU A 91 1.37 3.54 -18.58
N LYS A 92 0.84 4.43 -17.73
CA LYS A 92 1.51 4.82 -16.48
C LYS A 92 1.57 3.65 -15.48
N ILE A 93 0.52 2.85 -15.36
CA ILE A 93 0.50 1.63 -14.54
C ILE A 93 1.53 0.62 -15.06
N LYS A 94 1.58 0.34 -16.36
CA LYS A 94 2.59 -0.55 -16.94
C LYS A 94 4.01 -0.05 -16.64
N ARG A 95 4.26 1.24 -16.76
CA ARG A 95 5.54 1.86 -16.40
C ARG A 95 5.84 1.76 -14.91
N SER A 96 4.84 1.88 -14.04
CA SER A 96 5.05 1.72 -12.59
C SER A 96 5.47 0.28 -12.22
N ILE A 97 4.93 -0.74 -12.93
CA ILE A 97 5.39 -2.12 -12.77
C ILE A 97 6.85 -2.27 -13.23
N GLU A 98 7.22 -1.68 -14.36
CA GLU A 98 8.61 -1.67 -14.81
C GLU A 98 9.55 -0.98 -13.81
N ILE A 99 9.15 0.19 -13.27
CA ILE A 99 9.92 0.91 -12.25
C ILE A 99 10.09 0.05 -11.00
N ALA A 100 9.03 -0.59 -10.53
CA ALA A 100 9.09 -1.51 -9.40
C ALA A 100 10.05 -2.69 -9.68
N GLY A 101 10.05 -3.23 -10.91
CA GLY A 101 11.03 -4.24 -11.34
C GLY A 101 12.48 -3.72 -11.32
N ILE A 102 12.74 -2.49 -11.78
CA ILE A 102 14.08 -1.88 -11.71
C ILE A 102 14.55 -1.72 -10.25
N LEU A 103 13.62 -1.42 -9.34
CA LEU A 103 13.90 -1.27 -7.91
C LEU A 103 14.03 -2.61 -7.16
N ASP A 104 13.87 -3.74 -7.83
CA ASP A 104 13.82 -5.10 -7.24
C ASP A 104 12.69 -5.26 -6.22
N VAL A 105 11.56 -4.58 -6.42
CA VAL A 105 10.40 -4.64 -5.51
C VAL A 105 9.62 -5.93 -5.73
N PRO A 106 9.31 -6.72 -4.68
CA PRO A 106 8.55 -7.95 -4.83
C PRO A 106 7.05 -7.74 -5.07
N ASN A 107 6.47 -6.63 -4.56
CA ASN A 107 5.03 -6.38 -4.63
C ASN A 107 4.74 -4.93 -5.02
N ILE A 108 3.80 -4.72 -5.96
CA ILE A 108 3.28 -3.39 -6.31
C ILE A 108 1.78 -3.32 -6.06
N VAL A 109 1.35 -2.34 -5.28
CA VAL A 109 -0.08 -2.08 -5.05
C VAL A 109 -0.68 -1.39 -6.27
N ILE A 110 -1.78 -1.93 -6.77
CA ILE A 110 -2.58 -1.35 -7.85
C ILE A 110 -4.05 -1.42 -7.43
N HIS A 111 -4.70 -0.26 -7.30
CA HIS A 111 -6.08 -0.17 -6.85
C HIS A 111 -7.07 -0.89 -7.80
N PRO A 112 -8.02 -1.67 -7.27
CA PRO A 112 -9.16 -2.13 -8.04
C PRO A 112 -10.12 -0.98 -8.34
N THR A 113 -10.99 -1.18 -9.31
CA THR A 113 -11.94 -0.16 -9.78
C THR A 113 -13.38 -0.55 -9.47
N TYR A 114 -14.17 0.41 -8.98
CA TYR A 114 -15.61 0.27 -8.83
C TYR A 114 -16.31 0.68 -10.12
N TYR A 115 -16.84 -0.30 -10.87
CA TYR A 115 -17.53 -0.06 -12.14
C TYR A 115 -19.03 0.21 -11.98
N GLY A 116 -19.62 -0.13 -10.84
CA GLY A 116 -21.06 0.05 -10.60
C GLY A 116 -21.61 -0.86 -9.50
N LYS A 117 -22.94 -0.94 -9.42
CA LYS A 117 -23.64 -1.63 -8.32
C LYS A 117 -23.65 -3.16 -8.39
N ASP A 118 -23.27 -3.74 -9.51
CA ASP A 118 -23.21 -5.18 -9.69
C ASP A 118 -21.86 -5.70 -9.17
N SER A 119 -21.85 -6.24 -7.93
CA SER A 119 -20.63 -6.72 -7.29
C SER A 119 -19.95 -7.82 -8.08
N LYS A 120 -20.71 -8.78 -8.62
CA LYS A 120 -20.13 -9.85 -9.45
C LYS A 120 -19.43 -9.29 -10.68
N ARG A 121 -20.09 -8.35 -11.40
CA ARG A 121 -19.50 -7.73 -12.57
C ARG A 121 -18.28 -6.88 -12.25
N ASN A 122 -18.27 -6.22 -11.09
CA ASN A 122 -17.08 -5.53 -10.58
C ASN A 122 -15.89 -6.47 -10.43
N LEU A 123 -16.08 -7.63 -9.79
CA LEU A 123 -15.01 -8.61 -9.60
C LEU A 123 -14.51 -9.16 -10.95
N GLU A 124 -15.42 -9.51 -11.88
CA GLU A 124 -15.06 -10.00 -13.22
C GLU A 124 -14.19 -8.98 -13.99
N LEU A 125 -14.61 -7.71 -14.03
CA LEU A 125 -13.88 -6.65 -14.76
C LEU A 125 -12.51 -6.36 -14.13
N ASN A 126 -12.40 -6.39 -12.81
CA ASN A 126 -11.11 -6.25 -12.15
C ASN A 126 -10.21 -7.46 -12.43
N ALA A 127 -10.75 -8.68 -12.39
CA ALA A 127 -9.98 -9.88 -12.75
C ALA A 127 -9.48 -9.82 -14.22
N GLU A 128 -10.33 -9.39 -15.16
CA GLU A 128 -9.93 -9.15 -16.56
C GLU A 128 -8.77 -8.14 -16.64
N PHE A 129 -8.87 -7.01 -15.92
CA PHE A 129 -7.83 -5.97 -15.88
C PHE A 129 -6.51 -6.50 -15.30
N TYR A 130 -6.55 -7.16 -14.14
CA TYR A 130 -5.36 -7.68 -13.50
C TYR A 130 -4.68 -8.80 -14.30
N ASN A 131 -5.46 -9.73 -14.85
CA ASN A 131 -4.93 -10.82 -15.68
C ASN A 131 -4.21 -10.30 -16.94
N ALA A 132 -4.64 -9.16 -17.49
CA ALA A 132 -3.95 -8.52 -18.62
C ALA A 132 -2.54 -8.01 -18.25
N LEU A 133 -2.22 -7.83 -16.96
CA LEU A 133 -0.92 -7.40 -16.47
C LEU A 133 0.05 -8.55 -16.13
N ILE A 134 -0.40 -9.81 -16.15
CA ILE A 134 0.44 -11.00 -15.86
C ILE A 134 1.73 -11.04 -16.70
N PRO A 135 1.73 -10.69 -18.00
CA PRO A 135 2.98 -10.69 -18.77
C PRO A 135 4.06 -9.79 -18.16
N LEU A 136 3.67 -8.63 -17.61
CA LEU A 136 4.61 -7.72 -16.92
C LEU A 136 5.03 -8.27 -15.56
N CYS A 137 4.12 -8.91 -14.82
CA CYS A 137 4.47 -9.59 -13.57
C CYS A 137 5.57 -10.65 -13.79
N LYS A 138 5.46 -11.43 -14.89
CA LYS A 138 6.47 -12.42 -15.29
C LYS A 138 7.79 -11.78 -15.72
N GLU A 139 7.73 -10.72 -16.53
CA GLU A 139 8.90 -10.03 -17.06
C GLU A 139 9.75 -9.44 -15.93
N TYR A 140 9.09 -8.83 -14.94
CA TYR A 140 9.76 -8.12 -13.84
C TYR A 140 9.85 -8.92 -12.54
N ASN A 141 9.34 -10.18 -12.51
CA ASN A 141 9.31 -11.04 -11.32
C ASN A 141 8.68 -10.35 -10.10
N ILE A 142 7.49 -9.78 -10.29
CA ILE A 142 6.77 -8.98 -9.30
C ILE A 142 5.33 -9.50 -9.14
N LYS A 143 4.77 -9.36 -7.95
CA LYS A 143 3.33 -9.57 -7.71
C LYS A 143 2.60 -8.24 -7.67
N ILE A 144 1.37 -8.24 -8.17
CA ILE A 144 0.43 -7.15 -7.95
C ILE A 144 -0.32 -7.41 -6.64
N ALA A 145 -0.31 -6.43 -5.76
CA ALA A 145 -1.09 -6.42 -4.53
C ALA A 145 -2.40 -5.65 -4.77
N VAL A 146 -3.52 -6.37 -4.66
CA VAL A 146 -4.87 -5.80 -4.74
C VAL A 146 -5.22 -5.21 -3.38
N GLU A 147 -5.82 -4.02 -3.33
CA GLU A 147 -6.11 -3.32 -2.09
C GLU A 147 -7.62 -3.22 -1.82
N ASN A 148 -8.03 -3.26 -0.55
CA ASN A 148 -9.40 -2.97 -0.14
C ASN A 148 -9.66 -1.47 -0.13
N MET A 149 -10.77 -1.06 -0.75
CA MET A 149 -11.07 0.34 -1.03
C MET A 149 -12.32 0.82 -0.30
N PHE A 150 -12.42 2.12 -0.10
CA PHE A 150 -13.65 2.81 0.27
C PHE A 150 -14.12 3.74 -0.87
N GLY A 151 -15.38 4.16 -0.82
CA GLY A 151 -15.96 5.14 -1.73
C GLY A 151 -16.55 6.33 -0.97
N ARG A 152 -16.96 7.37 -1.71
CA ARG A 152 -17.64 8.53 -1.15
C ARG A 152 -18.98 8.77 -1.86
N ASP A 153 -20.07 8.81 -1.09
CA ASP A 153 -21.35 9.34 -1.57
C ASP A 153 -21.29 10.88 -1.45
N ARG A 154 -20.95 11.52 -2.56
CA ARG A 154 -20.81 12.99 -2.60
C ARG A 154 -22.10 13.73 -2.27
N ARG A 155 -23.29 13.11 -2.51
CA ARG A 155 -24.57 13.71 -2.22
C ARG A 155 -24.89 13.70 -0.74
N ARG A 156 -24.51 12.62 -0.05
CA ARG A 156 -24.72 12.45 1.41
C ARG A 156 -23.54 12.95 2.25
N GLY A 157 -22.39 13.18 1.62
CA GLY A 157 -21.17 13.62 2.31
C GLY A 157 -20.61 12.55 3.26
N CYS A 158 -20.79 11.26 2.92
CA CYS A 158 -20.31 10.18 3.78
C CYS A 158 -19.51 9.14 2.99
N ILE A 159 -18.67 8.41 3.70
CA ILE A 159 -17.97 7.23 3.18
C ILE A 159 -18.96 6.08 3.03
N VAL A 160 -18.75 5.27 2.00
CA VAL A 160 -19.57 4.12 1.65
C VAL A 160 -18.69 2.96 1.20
N PRO A 161 -19.16 1.70 1.28
CA PRO A 161 -18.43 0.58 0.68
C PRO A 161 -18.14 0.80 -0.82
N ASN A 162 -16.98 0.29 -1.25
CA ASN A 162 -16.52 0.27 -2.63
C ASN A 162 -16.13 -1.17 -2.99
N ILE A 163 -15.20 -1.39 -3.89
CA ILE A 163 -14.68 -2.71 -4.26
C ILE A 163 -13.74 -3.26 -3.18
N CYS A 164 -13.84 -4.56 -2.89
CA CYS A 164 -13.04 -5.23 -1.86
C CYS A 164 -13.16 -4.61 -0.45
N SER A 165 -14.24 -3.89 -0.17
CA SER A 165 -14.47 -3.19 1.11
C SER A 165 -14.74 -4.12 2.28
N VAL A 166 -15.22 -5.34 2.02
CA VAL A 166 -15.51 -6.34 3.05
C VAL A 166 -14.73 -7.62 2.77
N GLY A 167 -14.39 -8.35 3.83
CA GLY A 167 -13.49 -9.50 3.74
C GLY A 167 -13.94 -10.58 2.75
N GLU A 168 -15.23 -10.89 2.72
CA GLU A 168 -15.81 -11.93 1.83
C GLU A 168 -15.70 -11.53 0.35
N GLU A 169 -15.97 -10.27 -0.01
CA GLU A 169 -15.83 -9.77 -1.38
C GLU A 169 -14.35 -9.74 -1.77
N PHE A 170 -13.48 -9.30 -0.85
CA PHE A 170 -12.05 -9.27 -1.11
C PHE A 170 -11.47 -10.68 -1.30
N ARG A 171 -11.89 -11.63 -0.46
CA ARG A 171 -11.52 -13.03 -0.64
C ARG A 171 -12.01 -13.59 -1.98
N ALA A 172 -13.26 -13.33 -2.36
CA ALA A 172 -13.80 -13.74 -3.66
C ALA A 172 -12.99 -13.14 -4.83
N MET A 173 -12.52 -11.89 -4.72
CA MET A 173 -11.62 -11.30 -5.70
C MET A 173 -10.29 -12.07 -5.79
N MET A 174 -9.67 -12.37 -4.66
CA MET A 174 -8.40 -13.09 -4.63
C MET A 174 -8.51 -14.52 -5.15
N GLU A 175 -9.65 -15.21 -4.92
CA GLU A 175 -9.93 -16.55 -5.45
C GLU A 175 -10.07 -16.59 -7.00
N MET A 176 -10.33 -15.43 -7.64
CA MET A 176 -10.36 -15.30 -9.10
C MET A 176 -8.99 -15.05 -9.74
N LEU A 177 -7.97 -14.76 -8.91
CA LEU A 177 -6.62 -14.37 -9.35
C LEU A 177 -5.60 -15.48 -9.06
N ASP A 178 -4.60 -15.60 -9.93
CA ASP A 178 -3.50 -16.54 -9.75
C ASP A 178 -2.54 -16.07 -8.65
N SER A 179 -2.45 -16.81 -7.56
CA SER A 179 -1.59 -16.49 -6.40
C SER A 179 -0.08 -16.44 -6.74
N GLU A 180 0.34 -16.91 -7.90
CA GLU A 180 1.71 -16.75 -8.38
C GLU A 180 2.01 -15.26 -8.69
N TYR A 181 0.99 -14.50 -9.18
CA TYR A 181 1.15 -13.12 -9.65
C TYR A 181 0.40 -12.10 -8.81
N PHE A 182 -0.48 -12.54 -7.89
CA PHE A 182 -1.34 -11.65 -7.11
C PHE A 182 -1.30 -11.96 -5.61
N THR A 183 -1.48 -10.92 -4.82
CA THR A 183 -1.66 -11.00 -3.37
C THR A 183 -2.60 -9.89 -2.91
N ALA A 184 -3.10 -9.97 -1.67
CA ALA A 184 -3.88 -8.90 -1.08
C ALA A 184 -2.96 -7.92 -0.33
N CYS A 185 -3.18 -6.62 -0.52
CA CYS A 185 -2.74 -5.57 0.37
C CYS A 185 -3.92 -5.19 1.26
N VAL A 186 -3.85 -5.49 2.55
CA VAL A 186 -4.89 -5.04 3.48
C VAL A 186 -4.53 -3.66 3.99
N ASP A 187 -5.31 -2.67 3.54
CA ASP A 187 -5.30 -1.35 4.15
C ASP A 187 -6.13 -1.37 5.43
N ILE A 188 -5.44 -1.15 6.54
CA ILE A 188 -5.99 -1.22 7.90
C ILE A 188 -6.99 -0.09 8.15
N GLY A 189 -6.67 1.11 7.66
CA GLY A 189 -7.53 2.27 7.83
C GLY A 189 -8.81 2.19 6.99
N HIS A 190 -8.68 1.80 5.71
CA HIS A 190 -9.82 1.65 4.80
C HIS A 190 -10.89 0.69 5.31
N ALA A 191 -10.48 -0.42 5.95
CA ALA A 191 -11.42 -1.39 6.50
C ALA A 191 -12.36 -0.75 7.54
N GLY A 192 -11.83 0.08 8.44
CA GLY A 192 -12.63 0.77 9.46
C GLY A 192 -13.64 1.77 8.88
N LEU A 193 -13.33 2.39 7.75
CA LEU A 193 -14.17 3.43 7.14
C LEU A 193 -15.50 2.94 6.56
N VAL A 194 -15.63 1.65 6.27
CA VAL A 194 -16.78 1.09 5.54
C VAL A 194 -17.68 0.20 6.40
N GLY A 195 -17.50 0.23 7.72
CA GLY A 195 -18.34 -0.50 8.69
C GLY A 195 -17.97 -1.98 8.85
N THR A 196 -16.79 -2.39 8.42
CA THR A 196 -16.10 -3.62 8.83
C THR A 196 -14.90 -3.27 9.71
N THR A 197 -14.12 -4.26 10.10
CA THR A 197 -12.89 -4.02 10.87
C THR A 197 -11.69 -4.68 10.19
N ALA A 198 -10.52 -4.09 10.33
CA ALA A 198 -9.29 -4.69 9.83
C ALA A 198 -9.03 -6.10 10.42
N PRO A 199 -9.26 -6.36 11.73
CA PRO A 199 -9.19 -7.71 12.29
C PRO A 199 -10.08 -8.73 11.61
N GLU A 200 -11.35 -8.38 11.31
CA GLU A 200 -12.27 -9.27 10.59
C GLU A 200 -11.79 -9.55 9.18
N MET A 201 -11.37 -8.52 8.45
CA MET A 201 -10.85 -8.66 7.09
C MET A 201 -9.59 -9.54 7.04
N LEU A 202 -8.64 -9.30 7.95
CA LEU A 202 -7.40 -10.10 8.07
C LEU A 202 -7.73 -11.57 8.32
N ARG A 203 -8.62 -11.89 9.27
CA ARG A 203 -9.01 -13.28 9.57
C ARG A 203 -9.76 -13.95 8.43
N THR A 204 -10.61 -13.19 7.70
CA THR A 204 -11.35 -13.70 6.54
C THR A 204 -10.43 -14.07 5.38
N LEU A 205 -9.41 -13.26 5.12
CA LEU A 205 -8.42 -13.53 4.08
C LEU A 205 -7.40 -14.60 4.51
N GLY A 206 -6.92 -14.53 5.74
CA GLY A 206 -5.87 -15.42 6.23
C GLY A 206 -4.50 -15.17 5.61
N HIS A 207 -3.48 -15.89 6.08
CA HIS A 207 -2.10 -15.70 5.59
C HIS A 207 -1.88 -16.09 4.13
N ASP A 208 -2.74 -16.93 3.57
CA ASP A 208 -2.59 -17.39 2.19
C ASP A 208 -2.80 -16.26 1.17
N TYR A 209 -3.63 -15.28 1.52
CA TYR A 209 -3.93 -14.16 0.63
C TYR A 209 -3.21 -12.86 1.02
N VAL A 210 -3.02 -12.59 2.33
CA VAL A 210 -2.45 -11.32 2.81
C VAL A 210 -0.94 -11.32 2.68
N GLY A 211 -0.42 -10.66 1.66
CA GLY A 211 1.02 -10.51 1.44
C GLY A 211 1.56 -9.12 1.77
N CYS A 212 0.71 -8.10 1.74
CA CYS A 212 1.07 -6.70 1.97
C CYS A 212 0.12 -6.05 2.97
N LEU A 213 0.57 -4.96 3.57
CA LEU A 213 -0.23 -4.08 4.42
C LEU A 213 -0.01 -2.62 4.03
N HIS A 214 -1.08 -1.82 4.16
CA HIS A 214 -0.99 -0.39 4.41
C HIS A 214 -1.46 -0.10 5.83
N VAL A 215 -0.56 0.43 6.64
CA VAL A 215 -0.78 0.62 8.08
C VAL A 215 -0.89 2.10 8.39
N HIS A 216 -2.09 2.53 8.74
CA HIS A 216 -2.37 3.87 9.25
C HIS A 216 -3.59 3.87 10.17
N ASP A 217 -3.76 4.95 10.92
CA ASP A 217 -4.86 5.15 11.86
C ASP A 217 -5.86 6.16 11.33
N ASN A 218 -7.13 6.06 11.77
CA ASN A 218 -8.16 7.04 11.50
C ASN A 218 -9.26 7.06 12.58
N ASP A 219 -10.19 8.01 12.43
CA ASP A 219 -11.31 8.24 13.34
C ASP A 219 -12.62 7.55 12.90
N TYR A 220 -12.56 6.54 12.02
CA TYR A 220 -13.71 5.90 11.36
C TYR A 220 -14.57 6.83 10.48
N LEU A 221 -14.17 8.09 10.31
CA LEU A 221 -14.91 9.09 9.55
C LEU A 221 -14.18 9.55 8.30
N GLU A 222 -12.87 9.68 8.39
CA GLU A 222 -12.01 10.18 7.32
C GLU A 222 -10.75 9.33 7.20
N ASP A 223 -10.27 9.20 5.98
CA ASP A 223 -9.00 8.57 5.66
C ASP A 223 -7.85 9.51 6.06
N ARG A 224 -7.27 9.26 7.23
CA ARG A 224 -6.37 10.20 7.90
C ARG A 224 -4.90 9.97 7.63
N HIS A 225 -4.51 8.81 7.15
CA HIS A 225 -3.12 8.45 6.94
C HIS A 225 -2.17 8.90 8.07
N CYS A 226 -2.61 8.67 9.31
CA CYS A 226 -1.86 9.03 10.52
C CYS A 226 -1.20 7.82 11.18
N PRO A 227 -0.17 8.02 12.00
CA PRO A 227 0.44 6.92 12.74
C PRO A 227 -0.53 6.21 13.68
N PRO A 228 -0.33 4.90 13.93
CA PRO A 228 -1.05 4.18 14.98
C PRO A 228 -1.06 4.91 16.32
N TYR A 229 -2.19 4.81 17.06
CA TYR A 229 -2.46 5.47 18.34
C TYR A 229 -2.75 6.97 18.27
N PHE A 230 -2.90 7.54 17.06
CA PHE A 230 -3.31 8.95 16.91
C PHE A 230 -4.83 9.10 16.96
N TYR A 231 -5.57 8.04 16.60
CA TYR A 231 -7.02 8.00 16.54
C TYR A 231 -7.58 6.71 17.17
N ASP A 232 -8.63 6.15 16.60
CA ASP A 232 -9.56 5.27 17.30
C ASP A 232 -9.45 3.79 16.90
N LEU A 233 -8.55 3.41 15.98
CA LEU A 233 -8.41 1.99 15.60
C LEU A 233 -7.87 1.14 16.77
N ASP A 234 -8.44 -0.06 16.96
CA ASP A 234 -8.03 -0.99 18.02
C ASP A 234 -6.74 -1.74 17.65
N TRP A 235 -5.59 -1.11 17.95
CA TRP A 235 -4.26 -1.67 17.67
C TRP A 235 -3.95 -2.93 18.47
N GLU A 236 -4.63 -3.16 19.59
CA GLU A 236 -4.48 -4.41 20.33
C GLU A 236 -5.12 -5.57 19.57
N GLU A 237 -6.33 -5.37 19.05
CA GLU A 237 -7.05 -6.37 18.26
C GLU A 237 -6.44 -6.54 16.85
N ILE A 238 -5.97 -5.45 16.20
CA ILE A 238 -5.29 -5.52 14.90
C ILE A 238 -4.00 -6.37 15.01
N THR A 239 -3.17 -6.11 16.03
CA THR A 239 -1.95 -6.90 16.25
C THR A 239 -2.26 -8.35 16.65
N GLN A 240 -3.41 -8.59 17.31
CA GLN A 240 -3.89 -9.96 17.59
C GLN A 240 -4.28 -10.66 16.29
N ALA A 241 -5.06 -10.01 15.41
CA ALA A 241 -5.48 -10.61 14.14
C ALA A 241 -4.28 -10.96 13.23
N LEU A 242 -3.28 -10.09 13.16
CA LEU A 242 -2.03 -10.38 12.43
C LEU A 242 -1.28 -11.58 13.01
N ALA A 243 -1.30 -11.73 14.33
CA ALA A 243 -0.75 -12.92 14.98
C ALA A 243 -1.60 -14.16 14.72
N ASP A 244 -2.94 -14.06 14.80
CA ASP A 244 -3.87 -15.19 14.59
C ASP A 244 -3.71 -15.83 13.22
N ILE A 245 -3.50 -15.01 12.17
CA ILE A 245 -3.26 -15.49 10.80
C ILE A 245 -1.80 -15.88 10.54
N ASP A 246 -0.92 -15.79 11.55
CA ASP A 246 0.54 -15.98 11.39
C ASP A 246 1.11 -15.17 10.22
N TYR A 247 0.74 -13.88 10.13
CA TYR A 247 1.13 -13.00 9.03
C TYR A 247 2.64 -13.01 8.79
N LYS A 248 3.07 -13.26 7.55
CA LYS A 248 4.48 -13.43 7.18
C LYS A 248 5.07 -12.25 6.41
N GLY A 249 4.23 -11.32 5.97
CA GLY A 249 4.68 -10.15 5.21
C GLY A 249 5.32 -9.07 6.08
N ASP A 250 5.47 -7.90 5.49
CA ASP A 250 6.11 -6.73 6.08
C ASP A 250 5.07 -5.79 6.71
N LEU A 251 5.50 -5.01 7.70
CA LEU A 251 4.69 -3.93 8.24
C LEU A 251 5.07 -2.64 7.50
N THR A 252 4.20 -2.22 6.58
CA THR A 252 4.42 -1.04 5.72
C THR A 252 3.48 0.08 6.12
N PHE A 253 4.03 1.21 6.53
CA PHE A 253 3.23 2.39 6.83
C PHE A 253 2.84 3.16 5.57
N GLU A 254 1.57 3.49 5.49
CA GLU A 254 1.00 4.54 4.64
C GLU A 254 0.47 5.67 5.52
N ALA A 255 1.32 6.24 6.37
CA ALA A 255 0.96 7.07 7.51
C ALA A 255 1.83 8.33 7.60
N ASP A 256 2.03 9.04 6.49
CA ASP A 256 2.90 10.22 6.45
C ASP A 256 2.16 11.56 6.29
N GLU A 257 0.82 11.56 6.16
CA GLU A 257 0.04 12.81 6.06
C GLU A 257 0.10 13.69 7.30
N PHE A 258 0.33 13.12 8.49
CA PHE A 258 0.50 13.89 9.72
C PHE A 258 1.69 14.87 9.64
N MET A 259 2.62 14.65 8.71
CA MET A 259 3.79 15.51 8.50
C MET A 259 3.52 16.70 7.58
N ILE A 260 2.39 16.78 6.89
CA ILE A 260 2.12 17.79 5.84
C ILE A 260 2.37 19.22 6.33
N ASN A 261 1.96 19.52 7.56
CA ASN A 261 2.06 20.86 8.14
C ASN A 261 3.32 21.08 9.00
N TYR A 262 4.21 20.08 9.10
CA TYR A 262 5.44 20.24 9.88
C TYR A 262 6.46 21.10 9.13
N PRO A 263 7.26 21.91 9.84
CA PRO A 263 8.42 22.56 9.25
C PRO A 263 9.47 21.51 8.84
N ASP A 264 10.31 21.84 7.86
CA ASP A 264 11.26 20.92 7.22
C ASP A 264 12.21 20.23 8.21
N GLU A 265 12.63 20.97 9.23
CA GLU A 265 13.55 20.49 10.28
C GLU A 265 12.94 19.43 11.19
N ILE A 266 11.63 19.26 11.21
CA ILE A 266 10.93 18.27 12.05
C ILE A 266 10.75 16.93 11.33
N PHE A 267 10.79 16.88 10.00
CA PHE A 267 10.60 15.65 9.23
C PHE A 267 11.48 14.47 9.69
N PRO A 268 12.80 14.65 9.95
CA PRO A 268 13.61 13.54 10.43
C PRO A 268 13.16 12.99 11.80
N THR A 269 12.63 13.86 12.66
CA THR A 269 12.09 13.45 13.96
C THR A 269 10.74 12.75 13.80
N ALA A 270 9.89 13.19 12.89
CA ALA A 270 8.61 12.58 12.59
C ALA A 270 8.79 11.15 12.02
N TYR A 271 9.74 10.94 11.10
CA TYR A 271 10.08 9.61 10.61
C TYR A 271 10.62 8.69 11.74
N LYS A 272 11.42 9.23 12.66
CA LYS A 272 11.88 8.45 13.83
C LYS A 272 10.74 8.05 14.75
N LEU A 273 9.78 8.96 15.00
CA LEU A 273 8.58 8.64 15.78
C LEU A 273 7.79 7.51 15.11
N LEU A 274 7.55 7.60 13.80
CA LEU A 274 6.85 6.57 13.04
C LEU A 274 7.59 5.23 13.10
N HIS A 275 8.92 5.24 12.96
CA HIS A 275 9.75 4.05 13.12
C HIS A 275 9.60 3.40 14.50
N GLU A 276 9.66 4.16 15.59
CA GLU A 276 9.50 3.64 16.96
C GLU A 276 8.11 3.03 17.18
N ILE A 277 7.06 3.66 16.66
CA ILE A 277 5.69 3.11 16.69
C ILE A 277 5.65 1.76 15.97
N GLY A 278 6.22 1.66 14.77
CA GLY A 278 6.26 0.43 14.00
C GLY A 278 7.02 -0.70 14.70
N ARG A 279 8.17 -0.40 15.30
CA ARG A 279 8.91 -1.38 16.09
C ARG A 279 8.11 -1.89 17.28
N ASN A 280 7.34 -1.03 17.94
CA ASN A 280 6.46 -1.43 19.04
C ASN A 280 5.35 -2.37 18.54
N LEU A 281 4.71 -2.07 17.39
CA LEU A 281 3.69 -2.93 16.80
C LEU A 281 4.26 -4.30 16.43
N ILE A 282 5.40 -4.34 15.74
CA ILE A 282 6.08 -5.60 15.37
C ILE A 282 6.36 -6.43 16.63
N LYS A 283 6.91 -5.81 17.67
CA LYS A 283 7.15 -6.50 18.94
C LYS A 283 5.88 -7.13 19.52
N LYS A 284 4.76 -6.40 19.54
CA LYS A 284 3.47 -6.92 20.01
C LYS A 284 2.99 -8.11 19.17
N ILE A 285 3.08 -8.02 17.84
CA ILE A 285 2.70 -9.11 16.93
C ILE A 285 3.55 -10.36 17.22
N GLU A 286 4.87 -10.21 17.29
CA GLU A 286 5.78 -11.33 17.51
C GLU A 286 5.57 -11.97 18.91
N GLU A 287 5.35 -11.16 19.95
CA GLU A 287 5.04 -11.68 21.31
C GLU A 287 3.72 -12.49 21.32
N LYS A 288 2.71 -12.05 20.54
CA LYS A 288 1.44 -12.78 20.40
C LYS A 288 1.62 -14.07 19.60
N LYS A 289 2.41 -14.06 18.52
CA LYS A 289 2.76 -15.27 17.76
C LYS A 289 3.50 -16.29 18.62
N VAL A 290 4.43 -15.85 19.45
CA VAL A 290 5.14 -16.76 20.38
C VAL A 290 4.16 -17.45 21.34
N LYS A 291 3.15 -16.74 21.84
CA LYS A 291 2.10 -17.31 22.71
C LYS A 291 1.23 -18.33 21.97
N LEU A 292 0.91 -18.09 20.71
CA LEU A 292 0.03 -18.95 19.89
C LEU A 292 0.78 -20.19 19.36
N TYR A 293 2.00 -20.03 18.88
CA TYR A 293 2.71 -21.05 18.10
C TYR A 293 4.00 -21.56 18.75
N GLY A 294 4.42 -20.97 19.88
CA GLY A 294 5.63 -21.37 20.59
C GLY A 294 6.95 -21.00 19.89
N LYS A 295 6.88 -20.27 18.76
CA LYS A 295 8.04 -19.73 18.02
C LYS A 295 7.66 -18.40 17.39
N ALA A 296 8.59 -17.46 17.38
CA ALA A 296 8.49 -16.24 16.58
C ALA A 296 9.03 -16.48 15.15
#